data_ffd006549a079c6762377119a7801444
#
_entry.id   ffd006549a079c6762377119a7801444
#
_cell.length_a   1.000
_cell.length_b   1.000
_cell.length_c   1.000
_cell.angle_alpha   90.00
_cell.angle_beta   90.00
_cell.angle_gamma   90.00
#
_symmetry.space_group_name_H-M   'P 1'
#
loop_
_entity.id
_entity.type
_entity.pdbx_description
1 polymer ?
#
loop_
_entity_poly.entity_id
_entity_poly.type
_entity_poly.pdbx_seq_one_letter_code
_entity_poly.pdbx_strand_id
1 'polypeptide(L)'
;DLILQDTLLRGAEEGLNTILEATRNLDLVTAVGLPVRDKWDGKLYNCAALIQQGEILGLVPKVHLPNYGEFYEKRWFASGKDMDNLITLCGQEVCLSDRLIWACEEIPDLVIGVEICEDLWAPEPPSAALARSGATLILNLSASNETVGKANYRRNLVAGQSGRLLCGYVYADAGEGESTTDLVFSGHNIIAENGSLLAERRFAAGLTISEIDVQRLAYERRRNTTFTPPARDPMAEAHCLGVSRVSFNLKVGETKLTRYVSPNPFVPADAEDRAERCNEILKIAALGLKKRLEHTRARTAVVGLSGGLDSTLAILITAVAMKLLDRPESDIIAVTMPCFGTTDRTRDNAVELAGRLGATLKRIDISEAVKRHFKDIGQSMEDHDVTFENGQARERTQ
;
A
#
# COMPACT_ATOMS: atom_id res chain seq x y z
N ASP A 1 -33.53 17.46 15.26
CA ASP A 1 -33.65 18.08 16.59
C ASP A 1 -33.57 17.09 17.77
N LEU A 2 -33.66 15.76 17.56
CA LEU A 2 -33.52 14.76 18.62
C LEU A 2 -32.09 14.74 19.21
N ILE A 3 -31.08 15.05 18.41
CA ILE A 3 -29.64 15.03 18.80
C ILE A 3 -29.35 15.97 19.97
N LEU A 4 -30.12 17.06 20.13
CA LEU A 4 -29.95 18.02 21.22
C LEU A 4 -30.66 17.62 22.52
N GLN A 5 -31.47 16.55 22.50
CA GLN A 5 -32.24 16.12 23.66
C GLN A 5 -31.37 15.32 24.64
N ASP A 6 -31.46 15.65 25.92
CA ASP A 6 -30.72 14.93 26.99
C ASP A 6 -31.06 13.44 27.06
N THR A 7 -32.28 13.06 26.66
CA THR A 7 -32.68 11.66 26.59
C THR A 7 -31.83 10.87 25.58
N LEU A 8 -31.55 11.46 24.40
CA LEU A 8 -30.72 10.82 23.39
C LEU A 8 -29.27 10.73 23.86
N LEU A 9 -28.75 11.80 24.47
CA LEU A 9 -27.37 11.82 24.95
C LEU A 9 -27.14 10.81 26.07
N ARG A 10 -28.09 10.69 27.03
CA ARG A 10 -28.04 9.64 28.04
C ARG A 10 -28.12 8.25 27.43
N GLY A 11 -29.03 8.04 26.48
CA GLY A 11 -29.13 6.75 25.79
C GLY A 11 -27.84 6.38 25.02
N ALA A 12 -27.16 7.35 24.44
CA ALA A 12 -25.85 7.12 23.80
C ALA A 12 -24.75 6.72 24.81
N GLU A 13 -24.74 7.37 25.98
CA GLU A 13 -23.81 7.02 27.06
C GLU A 13 -24.14 5.64 27.67
N GLU A 14 -25.41 5.31 27.87
CA GLU A 14 -25.87 3.99 28.31
C GLU A 14 -25.49 2.90 27.28
N GLY A 15 -25.64 3.20 25.98
CA GLY A 15 -25.21 2.32 24.89
C GLY A 15 -23.71 2.07 24.91
N LEU A 16 -22.90 3.12 25.07
CA LEU A 16 -21.45 2.98 25.22
C LEU A 16 -21.10 2.12 26.45
N ASN A 17 -21.75 2.36 27.59
CA ASN A 17 -21.53 1.58 28.81
C ASN A 17 -21.86 0.10 28.60
N THR A 18 -22.91 -0.22 27.86
CA THR A 18 -23.25 -1.59 27.48
C THR A 18 -22.14 -2.24 26.65
N ILE A 19 -21.52 -1.52 25.73
CA ILE A 19 -20.41 -2.01 24.91
C ILE A 19 -19.14 -2.18 25.77
N LEU A 20 -18.84 -1.25 26.67
CA LEU A 20 -17.73 -1.37 27.63
C LEU A 20 -17.83 -2.65 28.45
N GLU A 21 -19.01 -2.96 29.01
CA GLU A 21 -19.24 -4.18 29.75
C GLU A 21 -19.13 -5.43 28.88
N ALA A 22 -19.71 -5.43 27.67
CA ALA A 22 -19.66 -6.56 26.76
C ALA A 22 -18.23 -6.88 26.26
N THR A 23 -17.36 -5.87 26.16
CA THR A 23 -15.98 -6.01 25.69
C THR A 23 -14.94 -6.16 26.80
N ARG A 24 -15.34 -6.07 28.06
CA ARG A 24 -14.47 -6.10 29.25
C ARG A 24 -13.46 -7.25 29.28
N ASN A 25 -13.89 -8.44 28.86
CA ASN A 25 -13.07 -9.66 28.87
C ASN A 25 -12.52 -10.03 27.48
N LEU A 26 -12.67 -9.15 26.51
CA LEU A 26 -12.20 -9.38 25.15
C LEU A 26 -10.85 -8.70 24.93
N ASP A 27 -9.95 -9.41 24.27
CA ASP A 27 -8.64 -8.89 23.89
C ASP A 27 -8.75 -8.20 22.51
N LEU A 28 -9.39 -7.05 22.50
CA LEU A 28 -9.57 -6.25 21.31
C LEU A 28 -9.70 -4.75 21.64
N VAL A 29 -9.36 -3.92 20.69
CA VAL A 29 -9.64 -2.48 20.72
C VAL A 29 -10.84 -2.19 19.82
N THR A 30 -11.79 -1.42 20.31
CA THR A 30 -13.01 -1.07 19.58
C THR A 30 -13.12 0.44 19.43
N ALA A 31 -13.52 0.91 18.26
CA ALA A 31 -13.85 2.31 18.02
C ALA A 31 -15.37 2.46 17.85
N VAL A 32 -15.99 3.36 18.61
CA VAL A 32 -17.45 3.56 18.63
C VAL A 32 -17.80 5.04 18.47
N GLY A 33 -18.68 5.37 17.55
CA GLY A 33 -19.18 6.72 17.36
C GLY A 33 -20.28 7.09 18.35
N LEU A 34 -20.22 8.31 18.93
CA LEU A 34 -21.27 8.82 19.79
C LEU A 34 -21.27 10.38 19.86
N PRO A 35 -22.43 11.01 20.13
CA PRO A 35 -22.47 12.43 20.47
C PRO A 35 -22.01 12.66 21.90
N VAL A 36 -21.14 13.64 22.11
CA VAL A 36 -20.61 14.00 23.44
C VAL A 36 -20.82 15.48 23.69
N ARG A 37 -21.40 15.84 24.84
CA ARG A 37 -21.52 17.23 25.27
C ARG A 37 -20.33 17.58 26.18
N ASP A 38 -19.54 18.57 25.78
CA ASP A 38 -18.50 19.13 26.65
C ASP A 38 -19.19 20.01 27.72
N LYS A 39 -18.83 19.76 28.97
CA LYS A 39 -19.38 20.51 30.12
C LYS A 39 -18.80 21.92 30.24
N TRP A 40 -17.66 22.19 29.65
CA TRP A 40 -16.96 23.48 29.77
C TRP A 40 -17.58 24.54 28.84
N ASP A 41 -17.87 24.18 27.61
CA ASP A 41 -18.43 25.12 26.63
C ASP A 41 -19.90 24.84 26.28
N GLY A 42 -20.46 23.75 26.81
CA GLY A 42 -21.85 23.33 26.60
C GLY A 42 -22.17 22.83 25.20
N LYS A 43 -21.18 22.75 24.30
CA LYS A 43 -21.38 22.35 22.92
C LYS A 43 -21.40 20.83 22.78
N LEU A 44 -21.99 20.38 21.66
CA LEU A 44 -22.08 19.00 21.28
C LEU A 44 -21.01 18.68 20.23
N TYR A 45 -20.31 17.56 20.39
CA TYR A 45 -19.29 17.07 19.48
C TYR A 45 -19.66 15.70 18.96
N ASN A 46 -19.43 15.44 17.69
CA ASN A 46 -19.50 14.12 17.10
C ASN A 46 -18.15 13.45 17.37
N CYS A 47 -18.14 12.43 18.20
CA CYS A 47 -16.92 11.82 18.70
C CYS A 47 -16.79 10.35 18.33
N ALA A 48 -15.56 9.87 18.24
CA ALA A 48 -15.20 8.46 18.26
C ALA A 48 -14.52 8.14 19.59
N ALA A 49 -15.05 7.16 20.31
CA ALA A 49 -14.43 6.60 21.51
C ALA A 49 -13.59 5.39 21.11
N LEU A 50 -12.33 5.37 21.52
CA LEU A 50 -11.51 4.16 21.47
C LEU A 50 -11.56 3.49 22.83
N ILE A 51 -11.97 2.22 22.86
CA ILE A 51 -12.22 1.48 24.08
C ILE A 51 -11.50 0.15 24.09
N GLN A 52 -11.08 -0.29 25.28
CA GLN A 52 -10.48 -1.61 25.50
C GLN A 52 -10.81 -2.11 26.91
N GLN A 53 -11.23 -3.37 27.03
CA GLN A 53 -11.40 -4.08 28.32
C GLN A 53 -12.22 -3.30 29.36
N GLY A 54 -13.24 -2.59 28.93
CA GLY A 54 -14.11 -1.79 29.83
C GLY A 54 -13.61 -0.39 30.13
N GLU A 55 -12.49 0.04 29.55
CA GLU A 55 -11.92 1.37 29.71
C GLU A 55 -12.06 2.18 28.41
N ILE A 56 -12.28 3.48 28.56
CA ILE A 56 -12.27 4.44 27.46
C ILE A 56 -10.86 5.00 27.35
N LEU A 57 -10.11 4.61 26.33
CA LEU A 57 -8.73 5.02 26.11
C LEU A 57 -8.61 6.48 25.63
N GLY A 58 -9.70 7.06 25.13
CA GLY A 58 -9.76 8.43 24.68
C GLY A 58 -10.89 8.69 23.70
N LEU A 59 -11.15 9.96 23.43
CA LEU A 59 -12.19 10.45 22.54
C LEU A 59 -11.59 11.36 21.48
N VAL A 60 -11.93 11.12 20.22
CA VAL A 60 -11.57 11.99 19.10
C VAL A 60 -12.83 12.72 18.61
N PRO A 61 -12.90 14.05 18.68
CA PRO A 61 -13.98 14.80 18.09
C PRO A 61 -13.75 15.00 16.59
N LYS A 62 -14.82 14.98 15.80
CA LYS A 62 -14.78 15.28 14.37
C LYS A 62 -14.32 16.72 14.13
N VAL A 63 -13.36 16.89 13.23
CA VAL A 63 -12.76 18.21 12.92
C VAL A 63 -13.53 18.91 11.81
N HIS A 64 -13.80 18.22 10.71
CA HIS A 64 -14.48 18.76 9.55
C HIS A 64 -15.95 18.36 9.51
N LEU A 65 -16.83 19.34 9.65
CA LEU A 65 -18.28 19.14 9.67
C LEU A 65 -18.86 19.50 8.30
N PRO A 66 -19.43 18.54 7.55
CA PRO A 66 -20.07 18.85 6.28
C PRO A 66 -21.33 19.70 6.51
N ASN A 67 -21.45 20.77 5.74
CA ASN A 67 -22.59 21.69 5.78
C ASN A 67 -22.89 22.22 4.38
N TYR A 68 -23.08 21.30 3.45
CA TYR A 68 -23.36 21.53 2.03
C TYR A 68 -24.20 20.38 1.45
N GLY A 69 -24.88 20.64 0.34
CA GLY A 69 -25.77 19.64 -0.27
C GLY A 69 -26.82 19.12 0.70
N GLU A 70 -26.84 17.82 0.89
CA GLU A 70 -27.70 17.11 1.82
C GLU A 70 -27.22 17.12 3.28
N PHE A 71 -26.02 17.65 3.54
CA PHE A 71 -25.44 17.65 4.88
C PHE A 71 -25.61 19.00 5.57
N TYR A 72 -25.97 18.97 6.87
CA TYR A 72 -26.15 20.14 7.71
C TYR A 72 -25.70 19.88 9.17
N GLU A 73 -24.55 19.21 9.31
CA GLU A 73 -24.03 18.74 10.60
C GLU A 73 -23.69 19.89 11.56
N LYS A 74 -23.25 21.05 11.04
CA LYS A 74 -22.98 22.26 11.83
C LYS A 74 -24.19 22.81 12.56
N ARG A 75 -25.40 22.34 12.21
CA ARG A 75 -26.60 22.72 12.93
C ARG A 75 -26.60 22.23 14.38
N TRP A 76 -25.95 21.11 14.64
CA TRP A 76 -25.96 20.45 15.94
C TRP A 76 -24.61 20.31 16.60
N PHE A 77 -23.54 20.10 15.81
CA PHE A 77 -22.21 19.80 16.28
C PHE A 77 -21.27 20.98 16.10
N ALA A 78 -20.34 21.13 17.04
CA ALA A 78 -19.18 21.98 16.92
C ALA A 78 -17.97 21.22 16.36
N SER A 79 -17.07 21.93 15.69
CA SER A 79 -15.80 21.38 15.25
C SER A 79 -14.90 21.08 16.45
N GLY A 80 -14.31 19.90 16.46
CA GLY A 80 -13.32 19.51 17.46
C GLY A 80 -11.91 20.00 17.20
N LYS A 81 -11.72 20.89 16.22
CA LYS A 81 -10.39 21.40 15.89
C LYS A 81 -9.74 22.09 17.10
N ASP A 82 -8.47 21.72 17.36
CA ASP A 82 -7.65 22.20 18.48
C ASP A 82 -8.25 21.89 19.88
N MET A 83 -9.11 20.87 19.96
CA MET A 83 -9.70 20.40 21.20
C MET A 83 -8.65 19.60 22.01
N ASP A 84 -8.55 19.92 23.30
CA ASP A 84 -7.72 19.19 24.27
C ASP A 84 -8.28 19.38 25.68
N ASN A 85 -9.33 18.61 26.01
CA ASN A 85 -10.07 18.70 27.26
C ASN A 85 -10.11 17.37 27.99
N LEU A 86 -10.31 17.41 29.32
CA LEU A 86 -10.70 16.25 30.11
C LEU A 86 -12.20 16.31 30.40
N ILE A 87 -12.88 15.22 30.12
CA ILE A 87 -14.32 15.08 30.40
C ILE A 87 -14.60 13.83 31.19
N THR A 88 -15.78 13.78 31.84
CA THR A 88 -16.27 12.56 32.50
C THR A 88 -17.31 11.91 31.59
N LEU A 89 -17.09 10.64 31.22
CA LEU A 89 -18.00 9.84 30.41
C LEU A 89 -18.06 8.41 30.98
N CYS A 90 -19.25 7.85 31.13
CA CYS A 90 -19.45 6.52 31.77
C CYS A 90 -18.73 6.39 33.13
N GLY A 91 -18.64 7.47 33.91
CA GLY A 91 -17.95 7.49 35.21
C GLY A 91 -16.40 7.49 35.14
N GLN A 92 -15.81 7.59 33.95
CA GLN A 92 -14.37 7.64 33.74
C GLN A 92 -13.93 9.08 33.34
N GLU A 93 -12.75 9.49 33.79
CA GLU A 93 -12.10 10.70 33.26
C GLU A 93 -11.38 10.37 31.97
N VAL A 94 -11.71 11.05 30.89
CA VAL A 94 -11.27 10.72 29.53
C VAL A 94 -10.76 11.97 28.82
N CYS A 95 -9.64 11.84 28.11
CA CYS A 95 -9.14 12.87 27.23
C CYS A 95 -10.03 12.97 25.97
N LEU A 96 -10.49 14.18 25.65
CA LEU A 96 -11.19 14.56 24.43
C LEU A 96 -10.28 15.45 23.60
N SER A 97 -9.64 14.91 22.57
CA SER A 97 -8.67 15.67 21.77
C SER A 97 -8.68 15.22 20.30
N ASP A 98 -8.51 16.18 19.39
CA ASP A 98 -8.34 15.92 17.95
C ASP A 98 -6.94 15.39 17.60
N ARG A 99 -6.07 15.28 18.59
CA ARG A 99 -4.64 14.93 18.46
C ARG A 99 -4.26 13.75 19.35
N LEU A 100 -4.99 12.64 19.24
CA LEU A 100 -4.68 11.41 19.95
C LEU A 100 -4.19 10.32 18.99
N ILE A 101 -3.14 9.59 19.44
CA ILE A 101 -2.73 8.32 18.85
C ILE A 101 -2.58 7.27 19.96
N TRP A 102 -2.86 6.02 19.60
CA TRP A 102 -2.75 4.93 20.54
C TRP A 102 -1.69 3.93 20.08
N ALA A 103 -0.73 3.64 20.94
CA ALA A 103 0.39 2.77 20.64
C ALA A 103 0.30 1.45 21.40
N CYS A 104 0.39 0.35 20.67
CA CYS A 104 0.45 -0.97 21.26
C CYS A 104 1.85 -1.23 21.84
N GLU A 105 1.92 -1.68 23.09
CA GLU A 105 3.20 -1.98 23.75
C GLU A 105 3.83 -3.27 23.21
N GLU A 106 3.02 -4.30 22.96
CA GLU A 106 3.50 -5.60 22.44
C GLU A 106 3.81 -5.58 20.95
N ILE A 107 3.19 -4.67 20.19
CA ILE A 107 3.41 -4.51 18.75
C ILE A 107 3.85 -3.07 18.48
N PRO A 108 5.14 -2.74 18.61
CA PRO A 108 5.65 -1.35 18.54
C PRO A 108 5.30 -0.61 17.24
N ASP A 109 5.15 -1.35 16.14
CA ASP A 109 4.76 -0.79 14.84
C ASP A 109 3.23 -0.61 14.69
N LEU A 110 2.42 -1.04 15.67
CA LEU A 110 0.98 -0.80 15.68
C LEU A 110 0.67 0.47 16.47
N VAL A 111 0.41 1.53 15.73
CA VAL A 111 -0.04 2.81 16.28
C VAL A 111 -1.33 3.21 15.56
N ILE A 112 -2.39 3.40 16.32
CA ILE A 112 -3.73 3.71 15.81
C ILE A 112 -3.95 5.22 15.83
N GLY A 113 -4.49 5.77 14.75
CA GLY A 113 -5.09 7.08 14.66
C GLY A 113 -6.56 6.97 14.26
N VAL A 114 -7.37 7.93 14.65
CA VAL A 114 -8.81 7.94 14.36
C VAL A 114 -9.21 9.26 13.73
N GLU A 115 -10.05 9.20 12.70
CA GLU A 115 -10.75 10.35 12.12
C GLU A 115 -12.19 9.98 11.76
N ILE A 116 -13.05 10.95 11.51
CA ILE A 116 -14.49 10.70 11.34
C ILE A 116 -15.00 11.23 10.01
N CYS A 117 -15.42 10.31 9.14
CA CYS A 117 -16.20 10.55 7.92
C CYS A 117 -15.62 11.69 7.06
N GLU A 118 -16.20 12.90 7.12
CA GLU A 118 -15.82 14.08 6.34
C GLU A 118 -14.34 14.48 6.52
N ASP A 119 -13.73 14.10 7.63
CA ASP A 119 -12.31 14.36 7.88
C ASP A 119 -11.42 13.83 6.75
N LEU A 120 -11.76 12.65 6.19
CA LEU A 120 -11.06 12.10 5.03
C LEU A 120 -11.28 12.90 3.74
N TRP A 121 -12.46 13.53 3.59
CA TRP A 121 -12.85 14.23 2.36
C TRP A 121 -12.28 15.64 2.29
N ALA A 122 -11.84 16.17 3.43
CA ALA A 122 -11.24 17.49 3.53
C ALA A 122 -9.87 17.56 2.82
N PRO A 123 -9.43 18.74 2.33
CA PRO A 123 -8.11 18.92 1.72
C PRO A 123 -6.95 18.53 2.64
N GLU A 124 -7.10 18.73 3.95
CA GLU A 124 -6.13 18.40 4.99
C GLU A 124 -6.76 17.44 6.01
N PRO A 125 -6.81 16.13 5.70
CA PRO A 125 -7.34 15.14 6.63
C PRO A 125 -6.50 15.06 7.91
N PRO A 126 -7.12 14.93 9.10
CA PRO A 126 -6.39 14.72 10.37
C PRO A 126 -5.42 13.55 10.32
N SER A 127 -5.77 12.48 9.60
CA SER A 127 -4.91 11.31 9.39
C SER A 127 -3.51 11.65 8.86
N ALA A 128 -3.34 12.77 8.14
CA ALA A 128 -2.03 13.21 7.67
C ALA A 128 -1.11 13.61 8.84
N ALA A 129 -1.62 14.35 9.82
CA ALA A 129 -0.89 14.72 11.03
C ALA A 129 -0.67 13.49 11.93
N LEU A 130 -1.70 12.65 12.11
CA LEU A 130 -1.62 11.43 12.91
C LEU A 130 -0.58 10.45 12.36
N ALA A 131 -0.53 10.24 11.03
CA ALA A 131 0.47 9.37 10.39
C ALA A 131 1.89 9.93 10.53
N ARG A 132 2.08 11.24 10.42
CA ARG A 132 3.37 11.89 10.67
C ARG A 132 3.80 11.77 12.14
N SER A 133 2.85 11.68 13.06
CA SER A 133 3.09 11.44 14.50
C SER A 133 3.28 9.95 14.83
N GLY A 134 3.25 9.07 13.83
CA GLY A 134 3.58 7.65 13.97
C GLY A 134 2.43 6.68 13.73
N ALA A 135 1.17 7.14 13.57
CA ALA A 135 0.05 6.23 13.33
C ALA A 135 0.25 5.41 12.04
N THR A 136 0.29 4.09 12.17
CA THR A 136 0.42 3.12 11.07
C THR A 136 -0.92 2.53 10.67
N LEU A 137 -1.94 2.70 11.49
CA LEU A 137 -3.31 2.29 11.25
C LEU A 137 -4.25 3.46 11.49
N ILE A 138 -5.06 3.80 10.50
CA ILE A 138 -6.10 4.82 10.60
C ILE A 138 -7.47 4.15 10.59
N LEU A 139 -8.29 4.49 11.58
CA LEU A 139 -9.70 4.10 11.65
C LEU A 139 -10.56 5.30 11.27
N ASN A 140 -11.47 5.12 10.35
CA ASN A 140 -12.45 6.14 9.97
C ASN A 140 -13.85 5.59 10.19
N LEU A 141 -14.58 6.23 11.12
CA LEU A 141 -15.98 5.93 11.40
C LEU A 141 -16.84 6.85 10.55
N SER A 142 -17.64 6.29 9.65
CA SER A 142 -18.39 7.05 8.66
C SER A 142 -19.87 6.77 8.68
N ALA A 143 -20.65 7.80 8.32
CA ALA A 143 -22.02 7.70 7.86
C ALA A 143 -22.11 8.43 6.51
N SER A 144 -21.43 7.88 5.51
CA SER A 144 -21.39 8.42 4.17
C SER A 144 -22.56 7.88 3.36
N ASN A 145 -23.44 8.77 2.92
CA ASN A 145 -24.59 8.40 2.11
C ASN A 145 -24.20 7.77 0.78
N GLU A 146 -25.10 6.99 0.22
CA GLU A 146 -24.87 6.33 -1.06
C GLU A 146 -25.54 7.11 -2.20
N THR A 147 -24.75 7.42 -3.23
CA THR A 147 -25.21 7.95 -4.51
C THR A 147 -24.57 7.19 -5.66
N VAL A 148 -25.20 7.20 -6.84
CA VAL A 148 -24.67 6.51 -8.01
C VAL A 148 -23.26 7.03 -8.37
N GLY A 149 -22.28 6.12 -8.46
CA GLY A 149 -20.89 6.46 -8.77
C GLY A 149 -20.00 6.81 -7.55
N LYS A 150 -20.58 7.15 -6.39
CA LYS A 150 -19.81 7.57 -5.20
C LYS A 150 -18.89 6.45 -4.65
N ALA A 151 -19.27 5.19 -4.83
CA ALA A 151 -18.50 4.06 -4.35
C ALA A 151 -17.07 4.02 -4.94
N ASN A 152 -16.91 4.28 -6.25
CA ASN A 152 -15.60 4.32 -6.90
C ASN A 152 -14.75 5.48 -6.36
N TYR A 153 -15.37 6.64 -6.17
CA TYR A 153 -14.67 7.79 -5.59
C TYR A 153 -14.20 7.49 -4.16
N ARG A 154 -15.09 6.93 -3.32
CA ARG A 154 -14.77 6.53 -1.92
C ARG A 154 -13.63 5.51 -1.88
N ARG A 155 -13.67 4.49 -2.75
CA ARG A 155 -12.60 3.49 -2.86
C ARG A 155 -11.26 4.12 -3.21
N ASN A 156 -11.24 5.00 -4.22
CA ASN A 156 -10.02 5.69 -4.64
C ASN A 156 -9.49 6.62 -3.56
N LEU A 157 -10.38 7.29 -2.82
CA LEU A 157 -10.01 8.19 -1.74
C LEU A 157 -9.36 7.42 -0.58
N VAL A 158 -9.98 6.32 -0.13
CA VAL A 158 -9.45 5.47 0.95
C VAL A 158 -8.11 4.83 0.53
N ALA A 159 -8.04 4.24 -0.66
CA ALA A 159 -6.82 3.65 -1.18
C ALA A 159 -5.71 4.70 -1.36
N GLY A 160 -6.05 5.86 -1.94
CA GLY A 160 -5.12 6.96 -2.14
C GLY A 160 -4.55 7.50 -0.83
N GLN A 161 -5.39 7.65 0.21
CA GLN A 161 -4.95 8.09 1.53
C GLN A 161 -4.05 7.06 2.19
N SER A 162 -4.44 5.77 2.16
CA SER A 162 -3.63 4.67 2.65
C SER A 162 -2.24 4.62 2.00
N GLY A 163 -2.17 4.76 0.67
CA GLY A 163 -0.90 4.77 -0.08
C GLY A 163 -0.04 5.99 0.21
N ARG A 164 -0.65 7.19 0.23
CA ARG A 164 0.06 8.45 0.51
C ARG A 164 0.67 8.46 1.91
N LEU A 165 -0.03 7.90 2.90
CA LEU A 165 0.39 7.88 4.29
C LEU A 165 1.18 6.61 4.67
N LEU A 166 1.36 5.66 3.75
CA LEU A 166 1.99 4.36 4.02
C LEU A 166 1.39 3.73 5.29
N CYS A 167 0.07 3.59 5.32
CA CYS A 167 -0.67 3.10 6.49
C CYS A 167 -1.73 2.06 6.10
N GLY A 168 -2.16 1.28 7.09
CA GLY A 168 -3.43 0.59 7.04
C GLY A 168 -4.56 1.61 7.20
N TYR A 169 -5.63 1.50 6.43
CA TYR A 169 -6.78 2.38 6.53
C TYR A 169 -8.05 1.54 6.58
N VAL A 170 -8.79 1.68 7.68
CA VAL A 170 -10.07 0.98 7.91
C VAL A 170 -11.19 2.00 7.88
N TYR A 171 -12.03 1.89 6.87
CA TYR A 171 -13.21 2.73 6.68
C TYR A 171 -14.46 1.91 6.99
N ALA A 172 -15.14 2.24 8.09
CA ALA A 172 -16.37 1.59 8.54
C ALA A 172 -17.55 2.53 8.30
N ASP A 173 -18.47 2.13 7.44
CA ASP A 173 -19.58 2.98 6.98
C ASP A 173 -20.93 2.50 7.52
N ALA A 174 -21.82 3.44 7.78
CA ALA A 174 -23.21 3.20 8.13
C ALA A 174 -23.89 2.32 7.07
N GLY A 175 -24.72 1.40 7.50
CA GLY A 175 -25.38 0.42 6.64
C GLY A 175 -26.89 0.38 6.77
N GLU A 176 -27.45 -0.75 6.38
CA GLU A 176 -28.86 -1.02 6.52
C GLU A 176 -29.29 -0.93 7.99
N GLY A 177 -30.36 -0.23 8.25
CA GLY A 177 -30.87 0.00 9.60
C GLY A 177 -30.56 1.37 10.17
N GLU A 178 -29.67 2.14 9.54
CA GLU A 178 -29.46 3.54 9.89
C GLU A 178 -30.71 4.37 9.53
N SER A 179 -30.95 5.43 10.34
CA SER A 179 -32.05 6.33 10.09
C SER A 179 -31.88 7.05 8.77
N THR A 180 -32.89 6.99 7.93
CA THR A 180 -32.96 7.66 6.65
C THR A 180 -34.04 8.73 6.68
N THR A 181 -33.68 10.00 6.50
CA THR A 181 -34.60 11.03 6.10
C THR A 181 -34.46 11.26 4.61
N ASP A 182 -33.38 11.90 4.22
CA ASP A 182 -33.05 12.21 2.83
C ASP A 182 -31.86 11.34 2.32
N LEU A 183 -31.29 10.48 3.17
CA LEU A 183 -30.07 9.73 2.91
C LEU A 183 -30.33 8.22 2.94
N VAL A 184 -29.53 7.49 2.14
CA VAL A 184 -29.49 6.03 2.15
C VAL A 184 -28.03 5.61 2.34
N PHE A 185 -27.81 4.57 3.14
CA PHE A 185 -26.49 4.05 3.47
C PHE A 185 -26.32 2.63 2.93
N SER A 186 -25.13 2.31 2.46
CA SER A 186 -24.83 1.01 1.85
C SER A 186 -23.94 0.09 2.68
N GLY A 187 -23.44 0.56 3.82
CA GLY A 187 -22.44 -0.18 4.59
C GLY A 187 -21.15 -0.43 3.78
N HIS A 188 -20.68 0.60 3.07
CA HIS A 188 -19.50 0.46 2.23
C HIS A 188 -18.21 0.43 3.06
N ASN A 189 -17.94 -0.72 3.65
CA ASN A 189 -16.75 -0.96 4.46
C ASN A 189 -15.55 -1.28 3.57
N ILE A 190 -14.41 -0.64 3.85
CA ILE A 190 -13.18 -0.77 3.06
C ILE A 190 -11.99 -0.93 3.99
N ILE A 191 -11.13 -1.91 3.73
CA ILE A 191 -9.84 -2.06 4.38
C ILE A 191 -8.76 -1.96 3.29
N ALA A 192 -7.84 -1.01 3.47
CA ALA A 192 -6.73 -0.77 2.55
C ALA A 192 -5.39 -0.78 3.28
N GLU A 193 -4.33 -1.18 2.58
CA GLU A 193 -2.95 -1.19 3.07
C GLU A 193 -2.02 -0.65 1.98
N ASN A 194 -1.33 0.44 2.25
CA ASN A 194 -0.37 1.04 1.32
C ASN A 194 -0.92 1.17 -0.12
N GLY A 195 -2.14 1.68 -0.24
CA GLY A 195 -2.81 1.91 -1.53
C GLY A 195 -3.52 0.69 -2.12
N SER A 196 -3.34 -0.50 -1.57
CA SER A 196 -3.99 -1.72 -2.04
C SER A 196 -5.25 -2.02 -1.24
N LEU A 197 -6.33 -2.38 -1.91
CA LEU A 197 -7.54 -2.88 -1.25
C LEU A 197 -7.30 -4.31 -0.75
N LEU A 198 -7.55 -4.54 0.54
CA LEU A 198 -7.47 -5.87 1.14
C LEU A 198 -8.84 -6.52 1.25
N ALA A 199 -9.85 -5.75 1.65
CA ALA A 199 -11.21 -6.22 1.76
C ALA A 199 -12.20 -5.08 1.51
N GLU A 200 -13.33 -5.40 0.93
CA GLU A 200 -14.41 -4.47 0.63
C GLU A 200 -15.76 -5.17 0.76
N ARG A 201 -16.74 -4.46 1.31
CA ARG A 201 -18.15 -4.92 1.37
C ARG A 201 -19.08 -3.75 1.16
N ARG A 202 -20.16 -3.98 0.42
CA ARG A 202 -21.20 -2.97 0.14
C ARG A 202 -22.55 -3.66 -0.07
N PHE A 203 -23.64 -3.05 0.39
CA PHE A 203 -25.00 -3.59 0.31
C PHE A 203 -25.16 -4.99 0.94
N ALA A 204 -24.38 -5.30 1.94
CA ALA A 204 -24.45 -6.58 2.63
C ALA A 204 -24.16 -6.41 4.12
N ALA A 205 -24.92 -7.12 4.95
CA ALA A 205 -24.68 -7.19 6.38
C ALA A 205 -23.47 -8.06 6.72
N GLY A 206 -22.87 -7.86 7.89
CA GLY A 206 -21.82 -8.67 8.49
C GLY A 206 -20.45 -7.97 8.55
N LEU A 207 -19.47 -8.70 9.04
CA LEU A 207 -18.12 -8.19 9.26
C LEU A 207 -17.31 -8.16 7.96
N THR A 208 -16.49 -7.11 7.80
CA THR A 208 -15.41 -7.05 6.81
C THR A 208 -14.10 -7.24 7.56
N ILE A 209 -13.32 -8.26 7.21
CA ILE A 209 -12.13 -8.70 7.96
C ILE A 209 -10.94 -8.79 7.00
N SER A 210 -9.79 -8.35 7.46
CA SER A 210 -8.49 -8.57 6.81
C SER A 210 -7.36 -8.41 7.82
N GLU A 211 -6.17 -8.86 7.47
CA GLU A 211 -4.94 -8.64 8.22
C GLU A 211 -4.12 -7.51 7.59
N ILE A 212 -3.56 -6.63 8.44
CA ILE A 212 -2.70 -5.52 8.03
C ILE A 212 -1.28 -5.77 8.52
N ASP A 213 -0.29 -5.69 7.63
CA ASP A 213 1.12 -5.86 7.95
C ASP A 213 1.74 -4.53 8.38
N VAL A 214 1.60 -4.21 9.67
CA VAL A 214 2.13 -2.96 10.24
C VAL A 214 3.66 -2.88 10.21
N GLN A 215 4.36 -4.01 10.27
CA GLN A 215 5.83 -4.07 10.19
C GLN A 215 6.30 -3.68 8.79
N ARG A 216 5.63 -4.17 7.74
CA ARG A 216 5.89 -3.76 6.36
C ARG A 216 5.66 -2.27 6.16
N LEU A 217 4.55 -1.74 6.68
CA LEU A 217 4.25 -0.31 6.60
C LEU A 217 5.34 0.54 7.26
N ALA A 218 5.79 0.17 8.45
CA ALA A 218 6.88 0.83 9.15
C ALA A 218 8.21 0.72 8.37
N TYR A 219 8.49 -0.44 7.75
CA TYR A 219 9.65 -0.63 6.89
C TYR A 219 9.61 0.28 5.65
N GLU A 220 8.48 0.37 4.95
CA GLU A 220 8.33 1.23 3.78
C GLU A 220 8.49 2.72 4.14
N ARG A 221 7.99 3.15 5.30
CA ARG A 221 8.22 4.52 5.81
C ARG A 221 9.70 4.80 6.05
N ARG A 222 10.45 3.86 6.63
CA ARG A 222 11.89 4.02 6.86
C ARG A 222 12.70 4.12 5.56
N ARG A 223 12.24 3.48 4.50
CA ARG A 223 12.87 3.56 3.16
C ARG A 223 12.52 4.83 2.41
N ASN A 224 11.37 5.41 2.68
CA ASN A 224 10.90 6.60 2.00
C ASN A 224 11.48 7.85 2.65
N THR A 225 12.49 8.44 2.02
CA THR A 225 13.20 9.61 2.55
C THR A 225 12.37 10.89 2.58
N THR A 226 11.23 10.92 1.89
CA THR A 226 10.29 12.05 1.91
C THR A 226 9.18 11.89 2.96
N PHE A 227 8.99 10.68 3.49
CA PHE A 227 8.15 10.46 4.66
C PHE A 227 8.96 10.89 5.88
N THR A 228 8.72 12.11 6.36
CA THR A 228 9.48 12.65 7.50
C THR A 228 9.13 11.84 8.74
N PRO A 229 10.06 11.04 9.29
CA PRO A 229 9.83 10.39 10.56
C PRO A 229 9.73 11.44 11.67
N PRO A 230 9.13 11.10 12.80
CA PRO A 230 9.24 11.90 14.01
C PRO A 230 10.69 12.28 14.27
N ALA A 231 10.96 13.47 14.78
CA ALA A 231 12.30 13.87 15.23
C ALA A 231 12.87 12.78 16.16
N ARG A 232 14.21 12.74 16.27
CA ARG A 232 14.90 11.72 17.09
C ARG A 232 14.44 11.66 18.56
N ASP A 233 13.75 12.69 19.03
CA ASP A 233 13.05 12.69 20.30
C ASP A 233 11.53 12.61 20.05
N PRO A 234 10.93 11.42 20.21
CA PRO A 234 9.48 11.26 20.07
C PRO A 234 8.66 12.18 21.00
N MET A 235 9.24 12.60 22.13
CA MET A 235 8.59 13.53 23.05
C MET A 235 8.66 14.97 22.54
N ALA A 236 9.75 15.37 21.89
CA ALA A 236 9.89 16.72 21.36
C ALA A 236 8.97 16.99 20.18
N GLU A 237 8.75 16.00 19.31
CA GLU A 237 7.89 16.16 18.12
C GLU A 237 6.41 15.95 18.42
N ALA A 238 6.06 15.06 19.32
CA ALA A 238 4.71 14.98 19.89
C ALA A 238 4.32 16.34 20.49
N HIS A 239 5.23 17.02 21.16
CA HIS A 239 5.03 18.39 21.64
C HIS A 239 4.94 19.42 20.49
N CYS A 240 5.73 19.28 19.42
CA CYS A 240 5.70 20.21 18.29
C CYS A 240 4.42 20.09 17.45
N LEU A 241 3.85 18.87 17.31
CA LEU A 241 2.58 18.63 16.63
C LEU A 241 1.39 18.63 17.59
N GLY A 242 1.64 18.72 18.91
CA GLY A 242 0.62 18.69 19.96
C GLY A 242 -0.15 17.37 20.00
N VAL A 243 0.44 16.25 19.53
CA VAL A 243 -0.21 14.94 19.52
C VAL A 243 0.11 14.18 20.80
N SER A 244 -0.92 13.77 21.52
CA SER A 244 -0.82 12.96 22.73
C SER A 244 -0.82 11.47 22.39
N ARG A 245 0.05 10.71 23.08
CA ARG A 245 0.18 9.26 22.88
C ARG A 245 -0.33 8.51 24.10
N VAL A 246 -1.26 7.59 23.85
CA VAL A 246 -1.85 6.69 24.84
C VAL A 246 -1.36 5.27 24.57
N SER A 247 -0.95 4.54 25.62
CA SER A 247 -0.56 3.13 25.49
C SER A 247 -1.77 2.20 25.63
N PHE A 248 -1.73 1.07 24.93
CA PHE A 248 -2.65 -0.04 25.10
C PHE A 248 -1.92 -1.37 24.87
N ASN A 249 -2.52 -2.47 25.30
CA ASN A 249 -1.90 -3.79 25.26
C ASN A 249 -2.78 -4.78 24.48
N LEU A 250 -2.15 -5.70 23.74
CA LEU A 250 -2.81 -6.84 23.09
C LEU A 250 -2.02 -8.11 23.34
N LYS A 251 -2.70 -9.24 23.48
CA LYS A 251 -2.03 -10.53 23.51
C LYS A 251 -1.52 -10.88 22.11
N VAL A 252 -0.22 -11.01 21.99
CA VAL A 252 0.41 -11.42 20.73
C VAL A 252 0.40 -12.94 20.65
N GLY A 253 -0.15 -13.46 19.56
CA GLY A 253 -0.21 -14.87 19.24
C GLY A 253 0.08 -15.15 17.78
N GLU A 254 0.18 -16.43 17.42
CA GLU A 254 0.29 -16.82 16.02
C GLU A 254 -0.99 -16.42 15.27
N THR A 255 -0.83 -15.61 14.22
CA THR A 255 -1.93 -15.14 13.39
C THR A 255 -2.04 -16.00 12.13
N LYS A 256 -3.17 -16.68 11.97
CA LYS A 256 -3.49 -17.38 10.73
C LYS A 256 -3.97 -16.35 9.71
N LEU A 257 -3.17 -16.13 8.67
CA LEU A 257 -3.54 -15.22 7.59
C LEU A 257 -4.72 -15.77 6.79
N THR A 258 -5.73 -14.93 6.59
CA THR A 258 -6.91 -15.24 5.76
C THR A 258 -6.90 -14.45 4.46
N ARG A 259 -6.13 -13.36 4.37
CA ARG A 259 -5.98 -12.59 3.14
C ARG A 259 -5.17 -13.36 2.10
N TYR A 260 -5.50 -13.15 0.83
CA TYR A 260 -4.72 -13.71 -0.27
C TYR A 260 -3.32 -13.07 -0.33
N VAL A 261 -2.28 -13.90 -0.36
CA VAL A 261 -0.90 -13.49 -0.62
C VAL A 261 -0.46 -14.15 -1.91
N SER A 262 -0.12 -13.35 -2.92
CA SER A 262 0.30 -13.88 -4.22
C SER A 262 1.64 -14.63 -4.09
N PRO A 263 1.72 -15.90 -4.55
CA PRO A 263 2.99 -16.63 -4.62
C PRO A 263 3.92 -16.04 -5.70
N ASN A 264 3.36 -15.27 -6.65
CA ASN A 264 4.09 -14.64 -7.74
C ASN A 264 3.84 -13.11 -7.72
N PRO A 265 4.41 -12.37 -6.75
CA PRO A 265 4.06 -10.95 -6.54
C PRO A 265 4.44 -10.03 -7.70
N PHE A 266 5.36 -10.47 -8.59
CA PHE A 266 5.80 -9.71 -9.75
C PHE A 266 5.00 -10.01 -11.02
N VAL A 267 4.18 -11.05 -11.02
CA VAL A 267 3.42 -11.50 -12.20
C VAL A 267 1.93 -11.33 -11.93
N PRO A 268 1.23 -10.39 -12.58
CA PRO A 268 -0.22 -10.26 -12.44
C PRO A 268 -0.94 -11.56 -12.79
N ALA A 269 -1.93 -11.91 -11.98
CA ALA A 269 -2.75 -13.09 -12.24
C ALA A 269 -3.69 -12.86 -13.44
N ASP A 270 -4.20 -11.64 -13.60
CA ASP A 270 -5.02 -11.26 -14.72
C ASP A 270 -4.21 -11.18 -16.02
N ALA A 271 -4.78 -11.63 -17.12
CA ALA A 271 -4.10 -11.71 -18.40
C ALA A 271 -3.90 -10.34 -19.06
N GLU A 272 -4.87 -9.42 -18.89
CA GLU A 272 -4.83 -8.09 -19.46
C GLU A 272 -3.80 -7.23 -18.71
N ASP A 273 -3.84 -7.23 -17.38
CA ASP A 273 -2.84 -6.56 -16.51
C ASP A 273 -1.43 -7.08 -16.80
N ARG A 274 -1.28 -8.39 -17.01
CA ARG A 274 0.00 -9.02 -17.34
C ARG A 274 0.52 -8.56 -18.71
N ALA A 275 -0.34 -8.50 -19.70
CA ALA A 275 0.03 -8.03 -21.04
C ALA A 275 0.42 -6.55 -21.02
N GLU A 276 -0.34 -5.72 -20.31
CA GLU A 276 -0.01 -4.31 -20.12
C GLU A 276 1.35 -4.13 -19.44
N ARG A 277 1.61 -4.84 -18.35
CA ARG A 277 2.90 -4.80 -17.64
C ARG A 277 4.07 -5.27 -18.49
N CYS A 278 3.91 -6.34 -19.28
CA CYS A 278 4.95 -6.80 -20.19
C CYS A 278 5.28 -5.75 -21.26
N ASN A 279 4.26 -5.12 -21.85
CA ASN A 279 4.43 -4.05 -22.82
C ASN A 279 5.12 -2.81 -22.20
N GLU A 280 4.76 -2.47 -20.97
CA GLU A 280 5.36 -1.36 -20.23
C GLU A 280 6.85 -1.63 -19.95
N ILE A 281 7.21 -2.83 -19.49
CA ILE A 281 8.61 -3.25 -19.25
C ILE A 281 9.44 -3.11 -20.53
N LEU A 282 8.95 -3.65 -21.65
CA LEU A 282 9.63 -3.56 -22.93
C LEU A 282 9.80 -2.09 -23.39
N LYS A 283 8.76 -1.29 -23.26
CA LYS A 283 8.76 0.11 -23.69
C LYS A 283 9.69 0.98 -22.85
N ILE A 284 9.69 0.82 -21.53
CA ILE A 284 10.59 1.57 -20.62
C ILE A 284 12.05 1.25 -20.97
N ALA A 285 12.39 -0.04 -21.07
CA ALA A 285 13.76 -0.46 -21.40
C ALA A 285 14.19 0.00 -22.82
N ALA A 286 13.29 -0.11 -23.80
CA ALA A 286 13.54 0.34 -25.17
C ALA A 286 13.74 1.85 -25.29
N LEU A 287 13.00 2.67 -24.55
CA LEU A 287 13.21 4.12 -24.49
C LEU A 287 14.59 4.48 -23.93
N GLY A 288 15.04 3.78 -22.90
CA GLY A 288 16.39 3.94 -22.36
C GLY A 288 17.47 3.63 -23.39
N LEU A 289 17.35 2.49 -24.10
CA LEU A 289 18.25 2.09 -25.17
C LEU A 289 18.19 3.07 -26.36
N LYS A 290 17.00 3.44 -26.80
CA LYS A 290 16.80 4.46 -27.84
C LYS A 290 17.63 5.70 -27.54
N LYS A 291 17.50 6.26 -26.33
CA LYS A 291 18.22 7.47 -25.95
C LYS A 291 19.75 7.30 -26.00
N ARG A 292 20.26 6.13 -25.65
CA ARG A 292 21.71 5.82 -25.74
C ARG A 292 22.17 5.75 -27.19
N LEU A 293 21.42 5.05 -28.06
CA LEU A 293 21.74 4.93 -29.48
C LEU A 293 21.73 6.30 -30.20
N GLU A 294 20.75 7.15 -29.89
CA GLU A 294 20.69 8.54 -30.39
C GLU A 294 21.91 9.37 -29.93
N HIS A 295 22.19 9.32 -28.62
CA HIS A 295 23.27 10.12 -28.04
C HIS A 295 24.65 9.72 -28.60
N THR A 296 24.91 8.42 -28.70
CA THR A 296 26.19 7.89 -29.21
C THR A 296 26.30 7.91 -30.72
N ARG A 297 25.17 8.16 -31.43
CA ARG A 297 25.06 8.05 -32.89
C ARG A 297 25.47 6.66 -33.41
N ALA A 298 25.29 5.63 -32.57
CA ALA A 298 25.61 4.26 -32.94
C ALA A 298 24.74 3.81 -34.12
N ARG A 299 25.36 3.22 -35.12
CA ARG A 299 24.67 2.75 -36.34
C ARG A 299 24.04 1.39 -36.18
N THR A 300 24.57 0.57 -35.30
CA THR A 300 24.12 -0.80 -35.04
C THR A 300 24.02 -1.06 -33.54
N ALA A 301 23.18 -2.00 -33.15
CA ALA A 301 23.18 -2.58 -31.83
C ALA A 301 23.58 -4.04 -31.91
N VAL A 302 24.56 -4.44 -31.08
CA VAL A 302 25.06 -5.81 -31.06
C VAL A 302 24.51 -6.52 -29.83
N VAL A 303 23.94 -7.71 -30.03
CA VAL A 303 23.36 -8.52 -28.94
C VAL A 303 23.96 -9.92 -28.99
N GLY A 304 24.60 -10.38 -27.93
CA GLY A 304 24.99 -11.78 -27.78
C GLY A 304 23.75 -12.63 -27.54
N LEU A 305 23.40 -13.49 -28.50
CA LEU A 305 22.18 -14.27 -28.47
C LEU A 305 22.48 -15.75 -28.16
N SER A 306 22.34 -16.10 -26.89
CA SER A 306 22.57 -17.47 -26.40
C SER A 306 21.40 -18.43 -26.63
N GLY A 307 20.19 -17.90 -26.90
CA GLY A 307 18.91 -18.65 -26.93
C GLY A 307 18.28 -18.84 -25.54
N GLY A 308 18.84 -18.24 -24.48
CA GLY A 308 18.26 -18.15 -23.14
C GLY A 308 17.31 -16.97 -23.00
N LEU A 309 16.61 -16.88 -21.84
CA LEU A 309 15.60 -15.86 -21.57
C LEU A 309 16.17 -14.44 -21.58
N ASP A 310 17.32 -14.22 -20.96
CA ASP A 310 17.92 -12.89 -20.82
C ASP A 310 18.29 -12.30 -22.18
N SER A 311 18.98 -13.09 -23.01
CA SER A 311 19.34 -12.66 -24.36
C SER A 311 18.13 -12.50 -25.28
N THR A 312 17.07 -13.29 -25.09
CA THR A 312 15.79 -13.11 -25.76
C THR A 312 15.15 -11.79 -25.37
N LEU A 313 15.09 -11.44 -24.09
CA LEU A 313 14.58 -10.17 -23.62
C LEU A 313 15.41 -9.00 -24.17
N ALA A 314 16.73 -9.11 -24.16
CA ALA A 314 17.63 -8.07 -24.65
C ALA A 314 17.42 -7.77 -26.15
N ILE A 315 17.26 -8.79 -27.01
CA ILE A 315 17.03 -8.57 -28.43
C ILE A 315 15.61 -8.03 -28.70
N LEU A 316 14.59 -8.43 -27.93
CA LEU A 316 13.23 -7.86 -28.03
C LEU A 316 13.22 -6.37 -27.68
N ILE A 317 13.89 -5.98 -26.57
CA ILE A 317 14.06 -4.57 -26.20
C ILE A 317 14.76 -3.80 -27.34
N THR A 318 15.79 -4.40 -27.91
CA THR A 318 16.55 -3.79 -29.02
C THR A 318 15.68 -3.60 -30.25
N ALA A 319 14.88 -4.59 -30.62
CA ALA A 319 13.94 -4.50 -31.74
C ALA A 319 12.91 -3.37 -31.55
N VAL A 320 12.34 -3.26 -30.34
CA VAL A 320 11.42 -2.16 -30.01
C VAL A 320 12.15 -0.80 -30.08
N ALA A 321 13.39 -0.70 -29.61
CA ALA A 321 14.16 0.53 -29.66
C ALA A 321 14.47 0.95 -31.11
N MET A 322 14.84 0.00 -31.99
CA MET A 322 15.08 0.28 -33.42
C MET A 322 13.79 0.76 -34.11
N LYS A 323 12.66 0.12 -33.82
CA LYS A 323 11.35 0.56 -34.35
C LYS A 323 11.01 1.98 -33.88
N LEU A 324 11.31 2.34 -32.63
CA LEU A 324 11.11 3.70 -32.10
C LEU A 324 12.06 4.74 -32.70
N LEU A 325 13.14 4.30 -33.37
CA LEU A 325 14.11 5.13 -34.07
C LEU A 325 13.83 5.20 -35.58
N ASP A 326 12.77 4.56 -36.08
CA ASP A 326 12.48 4.36 -37.50
C ASP A 326 13.68 3.76 -38.26
N ARG A 327 14.35 2.79 -37.62
CA ARG A 327 15.52 2.11 -38.17
C ARG A 327 15.19 0.65 -38.50
N PRO A 328 15.83 0.11 -39.55
CA PRO A 328 15.58 -1.26 -39.95
C PRO A 328 16.09 -2.27 -38.92
N GLU A 329 15.40 -3.36 -38.75
CA GLU A 329 15.77 -4.46 -37.86
C GLU A 329 17.11 -5.11 -38.25
N SER A 330 17.54 -4.99 -39.51
CA SER A 330 18.86 -5.42 -39.97
C SER A 330 20.04 -4.71 -39.31
N ASP A 331 19.80 -3.53 -38.69
CA ASP A 331 20.78 -2.82 -37.88
C ASP A 331 21.03 -3.49 -36.52
N ILE A 332 20.23 -4.50 -36.15
CA ILE A 332 20.48 -5.36 -35.00
C ILE A 332 21.41 -6.47 -35.44
N ILE A 333 22.58 -6.54 -34.84
CA ILE A 333 23.54 -7.61 -35.08
C ILE A 333 23.39 -8.64 -33.93
N ALA A 334 22.69 -9.72 -34.20
CA ALA A 334 22.57 -10.85 -33.29
C ALA A 334 23.79 -11.76 -33.44
N VAL A 335 24.57 -11.93 -32.38
CA VAL A 335 25.76 -12.78 -32.41
C VAL A 335 25.52 -14.03 -31.58
N THR A 336 25.55 -15.19 -32.21
CA THR A 336 25.53 -16.48 -31.48
C THR A 336 26.94 -17.09 -31.50
N MET A 337 27.40 -17.50 -30.33
CA MET A 337 28.74 -18.02 -30.12
C MET A 337 28.71 -19.47 -29.58
N PRO A 338 28.39 -20.45 -30.46
CA PRO A 338 28.34 -21.84 -30.01
C PRO A 338 29.71 -22.33 -29.56
N CYS A 339 29.69 -23.12 -28.47
CA CYS A 339 30.83 -23.82 -27.94
C CYS A 339 30.40 -25.26 -27.57
N PHE A 340 31.38 -26.13 -27.22
CA PHE A 340 31.03 -27.42 -26.62
C PHE A 340 30.15 -27.24 -25.39
N GLY A 341 29.08 -28.05 -25.30
CA GLY A 341 28.04 -27.93 -24.26
C GLY A 341 26.89 -26.97 -24.61
N THR A 342 26.91 -26.28 -25.77
CA THR A 342 25.74 -25.60 -26.30
C THR A 342 24.76 -26.65 -26.84
N THR A 343 23.52 -26.69 -26.30
CA THR A 343 22.51 -27.65 -26.80
C THR A 343 21.96 -27.20 -28.14
N ASP A 344 21.59 -28.15 -29.02
CA ASP A 344 20.96 -27.84 -30.29
C ASP A 344 19.72 -26.96 -30.14
N ARG A 345 18.90 -27.23 -29.12
CA ARG A 345 17.71 -26.44 -28.80
C ARG A 345 17.99 -24.97 -28.59
N THR A 346 19.00 -24.62 -27.76
CA THR A 346 19.33 -23.22 -27.47
C THR A 346 19.90 -22.50 -28.71
N ARG A 347 20.73 -23.21 -29.49
CA ARG A 347 21.26 -22.71 -30.75
C ARG A 347 20.13 -22.41 -31.75
N ASP A 348 19.22 -23.36 -31.93
CA ASP A 348 18.13 -23.26 -32.91
C ASP A 348 17.14 -22.16 -32.50
N ASN A 349 16.84 -22.01 -31.22
CA ASN A 349 16.04 -20.90 -30.71
C ASN A 349 16.68 -19.53 -31.04
N ALA A 350 18.00 -19.38 -30.90
CA ALA A 350 18.69 -18.13 -31.22
C ALA A 350 18.60 -17.78 -32.72
N VAL A 351 18.80 -18.79 -33.59
CA VAL A 351 18.71 -18.64 -35.06
C VAL A 351 17.29 -18.27 -35.47
N GLU A 352 16.29 -19.01 -34.97
CA GLU A 352 14.89 -18.76 -35.27
C GLU A 352 14.44 -17.37 -34.82
N LEU A 353 14.80 -16.96 -33.61
CA LEU A 353 14.42 -15.66 -33.06
C LEU A 353 15.04 -14.52 -33.86
N ALA A 354 16.34 -14.59 -34.20
CA ALA A 354 16.99 -13.58 -35.03
C ALA A 354 16.33 -13.45 -36.41
N GLY A 355 16.00 -14.58 -37.01
CA GLY A 355 15.30 -14.64 -38.31
C GLY A 355 13.89 -14.02 -38.24
N ARG A 356 13.11 -14.36 -37.22
CA ARG A 356 11.74 -13.81 -37.03
C ARG A 356 11.75 -12.30 -36.80
N LEU A 357 12.79 -11.78 -36.16
CA LEU A 357 12.96 -10.35 -35.90
C LEU A 357 13.55 -9.59 -37.09
N GLY A 358 14.03 -10.25 -38.15
CA GLY A 358 14.75 -9.61 -39.23
C GLY A 358 16.16 -9.09 -38.88
N ALA A 359 16.72 -9.55 -37.76
CA ALA A 359 18.05 -9.14 -37.31
C ALA A 359 19.15 -9.80 -38.15
N THR A 360 20.28 -9.11 -38.30
CA THR A 360 21.48 -9.66 -38.95
C THR A 360 22.15 -10.67 -38.04
N LEU A 361 22.05 -11.96 -38.35
CA LEU A 361 22.65 -13.04 -37.56
C LEU A 361 24.12 -13.23 -37.93
N LYS A 362 25.01 -13.24 -36.92
CA LYS A 362 26.39 -13.69 -37.02
C LYS A 362 26.60 -14.90 -36.13
N ARG A 363 27.17 -15.95 -36.71
CA ARG A 363 27.57 -17.15 -35.98
C ARG A 363 29.10 -17.20 -35.89
N ILE A 364 29.60 -17.22 -34.67
CA ILE A 364 31.06 -17.28 -34.39
C ILE A 364 31.29 -18.48 -33.50
N ASP A 365 31.97 -19.53 -34.03
CA ASP A 365 32.39 -20.69 -33.26
C ASP A 365 33.59 -20.30 -32.40
N ILE A 366 33.42 -20.36 -31.08
CA ILE A 366 34.47 -20.01 -30.11
C ILE A 366 35.17 -21.23 -29.52
N SER A 367 34.90 -22.44 -29.99
CA SER A 367 35.39 -23.69 -29.43
C SER A 367 36.91 -23.75 -29.34
N GLU A 368 37.61 -23.33 -30.40
CA GLU A 368 39.09 -23.35 -30.41
C GLU A 368 39.71 -22.32 -29.45
N ALA A 369 39.12 -21.15 -29.34
CA ALA A 369 39.55 -20.13 -28.39
C ALA A 369 39.38 -20.62 -26.95
N VAL A 370 38.23 -21.25 -26.62
CA VAL A 370 37.96 -21.80 -25.28
C VAL A 370 38.91 -22.96 -24.98
N LYS A 371 39.23 -23.86 -25.95
CA LYS A 371 40.22 -24.92 -25.80
C LYS A 371 41.59 -24.34 -25.46
N ARG A 372 41.97 -23.25 -26.10
CA ARG A 372 43.25 -22.57 -25.81
C ARG A 372 43.27 -22.04 -24.38
N HIS A 373 42.17 -21.37 -23.93
CA HIS A 373 42.03 -20.92 -22.55
C HIS A 373 42.13 -22.06 -21.54
N PHE A 374 41.46 -23.18 -21.80
CA PHE A 374 41.52 -24.36 -20.93
C PHE A 374 42.94 -24.83 -20.76
N LYS A 375 43.69 -24.93 -21.86
CA LYS A 375 45.09 -25.29 -21.81
C LYS A 375 45.95 -24.34 -20.97
N ASP A 376 45.72 -23.03 -21.11
CA ASP A 376 46.44 -21.99 -20.40
C ASP A 376 46.19 -21.98 -18.90
N ILE A 377 44.99 -22.38 -18.45
CA ILE A 377 44.60 -22.47 -17.02
C ILE A 377 44.76 -23.88 -16.43
N GLY A 378 45.21 -24.84 -17.24
CA GLY A 378 45.40 -26.24 -16.79
C GLY A 378 44.10 -27.03 -16.62
N GLN A 379 42.98 -26.57 -17.20
CA GLN A 379 41.69 -27.27 -17.15
C GLN A 379 41.65 -28.39 -18.19
N SER A 380 41.24 -29.60 -17.78
CA SER A 380 41.01 -30.71 -18.70
C SER A 380 39.74 -30.54 -19.51
N MET A 381 39.77 -30.88 -20.79
CA MET A 381 38.59 -30.95 -21.66
C MET A 381 37.65 -32.13 -21.32
N GLU A 382 38.16 -33.12 -20.61
CA GLU A 382 37.41 -34.33 -20.20
C GLU A 382 36.72 -34.15 -18.85
N ASP A 383 37.08 -33.11 -18.08
CA ASP A 383 36.41 -32.78 -16.84
C ASP A 383 35.04 -32.17 -17.12
N HIS A 384 34.01 -32.85 -16.66
CA HIS A 384 32.65 -32.39 -16.76
C HIS A 384 32.20 -31.59 -15.54
N ASP A 385 33.11 -31.30 -14.62
CA ASP A 385 32.83 -30.51 -13.44
C ASP A 385 32.43 -29.07 -13.82
N VAL A 386 31.32 -28.61 -13.29
CA VAL A 386 30.90 -27.20 -13.41
C VAL A 386 31.76 -26.40 -12.44
N THR A 387 33.01 -26.14 -12.83
CA THR A 387 33.90 -25.29 -12.03
C THR A 387 33.78 -23.83 -12.43
N PHE A 388 34.16 -22.94 -11.52
CA PHE A 388 34.23 -21.51 -11.76
C PHE A 388 35.19 -21.17 -12.93
N GLU A 389 36.35 -21.84 -12.99
CA GLU A 389 37.37 -21.71 -14.04
C GLU A 389 36.81 -22.08 -15.43
N ASN A 390 36.02 -23.14 -15.52
CA ASN A 390 35.41 -23.59 -16.76
C ASN A 390 34.37 -22.55 -17.25
N GLY A 391 33.51 -22.02 -16.35
CA GLY A 391 32.56 -20.95 -16.66
C GLY A 391 33.27 -19.67 -17.13
N GLN A 392 34.33 -19.25 -16.41
CA GLN A 392 35.07 -18.02 -16.71
C GLN A 392 35.81 -18.08 -18.04
N ALA A 393 36.39 -19.24 -18.41
CA ALA A 393 37.05 -19.38 -19.71
C ALA A 393 36.11 -19.19 -20.88
N ARG A 394 34.86 -19.66 -20.74
CA ARG A 394 33.83 -19.46 -21.77
C ARG A 394 33.33 -18.00 -21.82
N GLU A 395 33.02 -17.41 -20.70
CA GLU A 395 32.57 -16.02 -20.62
C GLU A 395 33.57 -15.02 -21.19
N ARG A 396 34.85 -15.21 -20.84
CA ARG A 396 35.93 -14.32 -21.33
C ARG A 396 36.18 -14.43 -22.82
N THR A 397 35.84 -15.57 -23.42
CA THR A 397 35.97 -15.76 -24.87
C THR A 397 34.78 -15.15 -25.60
N GLN A 398 33.57 -15.16 -25.02
CA GLN A 398 32.38 -14.52 -25.52
C GLN A 398 32.46 -13.00 -25.44
#